data_c74600b9e97b15482095c3e2d50f76ac
#
_entry.id   c74600b9e97b15482095c3e2d50f76ac
#
_cell.length_a   1.000
_cell.length_b   1.000
_cell.length_c   1.000
_cell.angle_alpha   90.00
_cell.angle_beta   90.00
_cell.angle_gamma   90.00
#
_symmetry.space_group_name_H-M   'P 1'
#
loop_
_entity.id
_entity.type
_entity.pdbx_description
1 polymer ?
#
loop_
_entity_poly.entity_id
_entity_poly.type
_entity_poly.pdbx_seq_one_letter_code
_entity_poly.pdbx_strand_id
1 'polypeptide(L)'
;VGQLIQFIYEVNPKLLQESNSQISYKDLFTYNDIGAIRDKIIQDKVETILRKSHDEQIDDLQKISGVKNLKGVRFWKEFVEITQRRNLFVHCKGCVSEQYIKECQNVGLVKLPSKGENLNVDEGYFLRAYFVFYMMGALLTQVIIRQLLSKENLLGEIDTILTNIIYETLEEEKYDLTIELSEFAMAGSTKHACRLDEVYFVLNHAQAHKWKGNQEECNKILTQFVRM
;
A
#
# COMPACT_ATOMS: atom_id res chain seq x y z
N VAL A 1 1.59 5.54 4.88
CA VAL A 1 2.04 4.56 5.91
C VAL A 1 1.73 5.08 7.31
N GLY A 2 2.10 6.31 7.69
CA GLY A 2 1.87 6.83 9.05
C GLY A 2 0.42 6.77 9.51
N GLN A 3 -0.52 7.26 8.71
CA GLN A 3 -1.97 7.18 9.01
C GLN A 3 -2.46 5.74 9.15
N LEU A 4 -1.95 4.82 8.33
CA LEU A 4 -2.32 3.40 8.42
C LEU A 4 -1.82 2.78 9.74
N ILE A 5 -0.59 3.11 10.17
CA ILE A 5 -0.04 2.67 11.46
C ILE A 5 -0.88 3.22 12.61
N GLN A 6 -1.20 4.51 12.57
CA GLN A 6 -2.06 5.16 13.56
C GLN A 6 -3.42 4.44 13.66
N PHE A 7 -4.08 4.24 12.52
CA PHE A 7 -5.36 3.52 12.45
C PHE A 7 -5.29 2.12 13.07
N ILE A 8 -4.22 1.35 12.81
CA ILE A 8 -4.04 0.01 13.40
C ILE A 8 -4.03 0.07 14.94
N TYR A 9 -3.32 1.05 15.53
CA TYR A 9 -3.28 1.22 16.98
C TYR A 9 -4.60 1.71 17.57
N GLU A 10 -5.35 2.54 16.84
CA GLU A 10 -6.68 3.03 17.26
C GLU A 10 -7.70 1.90 17.28
N VAL A 11 -7.71 1.05 16.24
CA VAL A 11 -8.64 -0.11 16.13
C VAL A 11 -8.23 -1.25 17.07
N ASN A 12 -6.95 -1.41 17.37
CA ASN A 12 -6.46 -2.45 18.27
C ASN A 12 -5.63 -1.91 19.44
N PRO A 13 -6.27 -1.28 20.45
CA PRO A 13 -5.56 -0.69 21.60
C PRO A 13 -4.75 -1.68 22.44
N LYS A 14 -5.03 -3.00 22.32
CA LYS A 14 -4.25 -4.04 23.03
C LYS A 14 -2.78 -4.04 22.62
N LEU A 15 -2.46 -3.63 21.39
CA LEU A 15 -1.08 -3.49 20.93
C LEU A 15 -0.27 -2.48 21.75
N LEU A 16 -0.93 -1.49 22.36
CA LEU A 16 -0.29 -0.53 23.24
C LEU A 16 0.01 -1.12 24.61
N GLN A 17 -0.83 -2.05 25.11
CA GLN A 17 -0.67 -2.71 26.41
C GLN A 17 0.51 -3.70 26.40
N GLU A 18 0.78 -4.33 25.27
CA GLU A 18 1.91 -5.25 25.09
C GLU A 18 3.24 -4.51 24.91
N SER A 19 3.20 -3.19 24.78
CA SER A 19 4.41 -2.37 24.63
C SER A 19 5.01 -2.02 25.99
N ASN A 20 6.33 -2.21 26.14
CA ASN A 20 7.08 -1.73 27.30
C ASN A 20 7.26 -0.20 27.32
N SER A 21 6.32 0.56 26.74
CA SER A 21 6.38 2.02 26.70
C SER A 21 6.16 2.55 28.11
N GLN A 22 7.15 3.27 28.63
CA GLN A 22 7.09 3.95 29.91
C GLN A 22 6.84 5.44 29.69
N ILE A 23 5.92 6.01 30.43
CA ILE A 23 5.68 7.44 30.48
C ILE A 23 6.32 7.95 31.76
N SER A 24 7.10 9.01 31.67
CA SER A 24 7.70 9.61 32.85
C SER A 24 6.61 10.26 33.71
N TYR A 25 6.83 10.25 35.03
CA TYR A 25 5.92 10.92 35.95
C TYR A 25 5.74 12.42 35.63
N LYS A 26 6.80 13.05 35.12
CA LYS A 26 6.76 14.43 34.64
C LYS A 26 5.83 14.62 33.45
N ASP A 27 5.84 13.69 32.50
CA ASP A 27 5.00 13.77 31.30
C ASP A 27 3.51 13.63 31.65
N LEU A 28 3.16 12.83 32.69
CA LEU A 28 1.78 12.70 33.16
C LEU A 28 1.15 14.03 33.57
N PHE A 29 1.93 14.98 34.09
CA PHE A 29 1.41 16.31 34.45
C PHE A 29 1.26 17.24 33.23
N THR A 30 1.80 16.87 32.09
CA THR A 30 1.72 17.68 30.86
C THR A 30 0.44 17.40 30.10
N TYR A 31 -0.18 16.24 30.32
CA TYR A 31 -1.37 15.82 29.61
C TYR A 31 -2.62 16.01 30.45
N ASN A 32 -3.71 16.48 29.82
CA ASN A 32 -4.97 16.80 30.50
C ASN A 32 -5.81 15.56 30.83
N ASP A 33 -5.63 14.48 30.05
CA ASP A 33 -6.38 13.24 30.22
C ASP A 33 -5.63 12.01 29.65
N ILE A 34 -6.17 10.83 29.90
CA ILE A 34 -5.63 9.54 29.42
C ILE A 34 -5.68 9.42 27.89
N GLY A 35 -6.66 10.06 27.24
CA GLY A 35 -6.75 10.07 25.78
C GLY A 35 -5.56 10.76 25.15
N ALA A 36 -5.19 11.94 25.64
CA ALA A 36 -4.03 12.68 25.18
C ALA A 36 -2.70 11.89 25.38
N ILE A 37 -2.60 11.15 26.48
CA ILE A 37 -1.46 10.25 26.74
C ILE A 37 -1.42 9.13 25.70
N ARG A 38 -2.54 8.48 25.45
CA ARG A 38 -2.66 7.41 24.44
C ARG A 38 -2.25 7.92 23.06
N ASP A 39 -2.75 9.07 22.64
CA ASP A 39 -2.47 9.66 21.35
C ASP A 39 -0.98 9.98 21.19
N LYS A 40 -0.34 10.47 22.26
CA LYS A 40 1.12 10.67 22.32
C LYS A 40 1.89 9.37 22.14
N ILE A 41 1.49 8.29 22.82
CA ILE A 41 2.14 6.97 22.67
C ILE A 41 1.99 6.47 21.23
N ILE A 42 0.80 6.60 20.64
CA ILE A 42 0.57 6.21 19.24
C ILE A 42 1.48 7.02 18.31
N GLN A 43 1.55 8.33 18.48
CA GLN A 43 2.42 9.18 17.68
C GLN A 43 3.89 8.76 17.78
N ASP A 44 4.41 8.48 18.97
CA ASP A 44 5.79 8.04 19.18
C ASP A 44 6.06 6.68 18.50
N LYS A 45 5.07 5.77 18.52
CA LYS A 45 5.16 4.48 17.78
C LYS A 45 5.19 4.71 16.27
N VAL A 46 4.30 5.57 15.76
CA VAL A 46 4.27 5.95 14.33
C VAL A 46 5.62 6.52 13.90
N GLU A 47 6.15 7.50 14.65
CA GLU A 47 7.46 8.09 14.34
C GLU A 47 8.60 7.07 14.39
N THR A 48 8.58 6.19 15.38
CA THR A 48 9.59 5.12 15.51
C THR A 48 9.61 4.21 14.29
N ILE A 49 8.43 3.82 13.78
CA ILE A 49 8.31 2.99 12.58
C ILE A 49 8.72 3.77 11.34
N LEU A 50 8.28 5.03 11.20
CA LEU A 50 8.57 5.84 10.02
C LEU A 50 10.06 6.19 9.84
N ARG A 51 10.86 6.14 10.91
CA ARG A 51 12.32 6.34 10.85
C ARG A 51 13.08 5.13 10.31
N LYS A 52 12.45 3.98 10.24
CA LYS A 52 13.04 2.74 9.72
C LYS A 52 13.10 2.74 8.19
N SER A 53 13.85 1.81 7.63
CA SER A 53 13.80 1.53 6.18
C SER A 53 12.40 1.07 5.77
N HIS A 54 12.04 1.26 4.50
CA HIS A 54 10.72 0.83 4.01
C HIS A 54 10.50 -0.68 4.17
N ASP A 55 11.54 -1.48 4.04
CA ASP A 55 11.48 -2.92 4.26
C ASP A 55 11.09 -3.25 5.71
N GLU A 56 11.75 -2.61 6.68
CA GLU A 56 11.44 -2.76 8.10
C GLU A 56 10.06 -2.18 8.47
N GLN A 57 9.63 -1.10 7.80
CA GLN A 57 8.26 -0.55 7.99
C GLN A 57 7.20 -1.58 7.61
N ILE A 58 7.39 -2.32 6.50
CA ILE A 58 6.46 -3.37 6.10
C ILE A 58 6.50 -4.56 7.07
N ASP A 59 7.66 -4.92 7.61
CA ASP A 59 7.77 -5.95 8.66
C ASP A 59 7.02 -5.54 9.93
N ASP A 60 7.17 -4.29 10.35
CA ASP A 60 6.39 -3.76 11.48
C ASP A 60 4.89 -3.76 11.18
N LEU A 61 4.46 -3.36 9.98
CA LEU A 61 3.07 -3.43 9.56
C LEU A 61 2.53 -4.85 9.61
N GLN A 62 3.28 -5.85 9.14
CA GLN A 62 2.91 -7.26 9.25
C GLN A 62 2.72 -7.67 10.71
N LYS A 63 3.64 -7.27 11.57
CA LYS A 63 3.62 -7.59 13.00
C LYS A 63 2.40 -6.99 13.72
N ILE A 64 2.15 -5.69 13.54
CA ILE A 64 1.07 -4.98 14.26
C ILE A 64 -0.32 -5.25 13.69
N SER A 65 -0.45 -5.52 12.38
CA SER A 65 -1.73 -5.86 11.74
C SER A 65 -2.09 -7.34 11.83
N GLY A 66 -1.11 -8.21 12.09
CA GLY A 66 -1.28 -9.66 12.01
C GLY A 66 -1.43 -10.21 10.59
N VAL A 67 -1.32 -9.37 9.57
CA VAL A 67 -1.34 -9.78 8.16
C VAL A 67 -0.01 -10.42 7.81
N LYS A 68 -0.06 -11.62 7.23
CA LYS A 68 1.14 -12.32 6.77
C LYS A 68 1.47 -11.97 5.32
N ASN A 69 2.76 -11.92 5.01
CA ASN A 69 3.26 -11.81 3.64
C ASN A 69 2.84 -10.53 2.88
N LEU A 70 2.87 -9.36 3.53
CA LEU A 70 2.66 -8.08 2.85
C LEU A 70 3.71 -7.80 1.76
N LYS A 71 4.90 -8.42 1.84
CA LYS A 71 5.95 -8.35 0.82
C LYS A 71 5.68 -9.27 -0.39
N GLY A 72 4.63 -10.10 -0.33
CA GLY A 72 4.21 -10.94 -1.45
C GLY A 72 3.43 -10.23 -2.54
N VAL A 73 3.17 -8.93 -2.41
CA VAL A 73 2.49 -8.14 -3.44
C VAL A 73 3.33 -8.06 -4.72
N ARG A 74 2.66 -8.10 -5.88
CA ARG A 74 3.28 -8.11 -7.22
C ARG A 74 4.33 -7.01 -7.44
N PHE A 75 4.11 -5.84 -6.87
CA PHE A 75 4.96 -4.65 -7.08
C PHE A 75 6.11 -4.52 -6.05
N TRP A 76 6.28 -5.46 -5.13
CA TRP A 76 7.24 -5.36 -4.05
C TRP A 76 8.69 -5.12 -4.52
N LYS A 77 9.15 -5.88 -5.51
CA LYS A 77 10.53 -5.75 -6.04
C LYS A 77 10.79 -4.38 -6.64
N GLU A 78 9.84 -3.88 -7.43
CA GLU A 78 9.93 -2.55 -8.04
C GLU A 78 9.88 -1.46 -6.95
N PHE A 79 9.01 -1.59 -5.97
CA PHE A 79 8.93 -0.68 -4.84
C PHE A 79 10.26 -0.57 -4.09
N VAL A 80 10.94 -1.69 -3.82
CA VAL A 80 12.26 -1.69 -3.19
C VAL A 80 13.28 -1.00 -4.09
N GLU A 81 13.32 -1.30 -5.39
CA GLU A 81 14.24 -0.65 -6.32
C GLU A 81 14.04 0.88 -6.34
N ILE A 82 12.79 1.33 -6.46
CA ILE A 82 12.45 2.75 -6.52
C ILE A 82 12.87 3.46 -5.22
N THR A 83 12.62 2.86 -4.07
CA THR A 83 13.02 3.44 -2.77
C THR A 83 14.55 3.50 -2.63
N GLN A 84 15.26 2.47 -3.07
CA GLN A 84 16.72 2.46 -3.06
C GLN A 84 17.31 3.46 -4.07
N ARG A 85 16.73 3.60 -5.26
CA ARG A 85 17.14 4.62 -6.24
C ARG A 85 16.92 6.03 -5.70
N ARG A 86 15.78 6.28 -5.07
CA ARG A 86 15.56 7.57 -4.38
C ARG A 86 16.68 7.85 -3.37
N ASN A 87 17.12 6.85 -2.59
CA ASN A 87 18.21 7.02 -1.63
C ASN A 87 19.53 7.36 -2.33
N LEU A 88 19.82 6.77 -3.50
CA LEU A 88 20.99 7.16 -4.29
C LEU A 88 20.94 8.63 -4.69
N PHE A 89 19.79 9.15 -5.13
CA PHE A 89 19.67 10.58 -5.48
C PHE A 89 19.85 11.49 -4.27
N VAL A 90 19.31 11.13 -3.13
CA VAL A 90 19.40 11.96 -1.92
C VAL A 90 20.81 11.97 -1.34
N HIS A 91 21.49 10.81 -1.34
CA HIS A 91 22.74 10.65 -0.57
C HIS A 91 23.99 10.44 -1.43
N CYS A 92 23.84 9.95 -2.66
CA CYS A 92 24.95 9.53 -3.53
C CYS A 92 24.93 10.22 -4.90
N LYS A 93 24.16 11.30 -5.09
CA LYS A 93 24.04 12.03 -6.38
C LYS A 93 23.68 11.11 -7.56
N GLY A 94 22.89 10.07 -7.33
CA GLY A 94 22.49 9.10 -8.34
C GLY A 94 23.52 8.00 -8.66
N CYS A 95 24.68 8.01 -8.01
CA CYS A 95 25.74 7.01 -8.22
C CYS A 95 25.40 5.69 -7.49
N VAL A 96 25.42 4.59 -8.23
CA VAL A 96 25.10 3.25 -7.72
C VAL A 96 26.07 2.80 -6.64
N SER A 97 25.54 2.52 -5.45
CA SER A 97 26.28 2.04 -4.28
C SER A 97 26.17 0.52 -4.13
N GLU A 98 27.09 -0.06 -3.33
CA GLU A 98 26.98 -1.48 -2.95
C GLU A 98 25.70 -1.80 -2.18
N GLN A 99 25.24 -0.86 -1.35
CA GLN A 99 23.99 -1.00 -0.61
C GLN A 99 22.78 -1.14 -1.55
N TYR A 100 22.70 -0.28 -2.58
CA TYR A 100 21.65 -0.37 -3.58
C TYR A 100 21.62 -1.74 -4.26
N ILE A 101 22.79 -2.24 -4.72
CA ILE A 101 22.90 -3.54 -5.37
C ILE A 101 22.45 -4.64 -4.42
N LYS A 102 22.94 -4.63 -3.19
CA LYS A 102 22.59 -5.63 -2.17
C LYS A 102 21.10 -5.69 -1.89
N GLU A 103 20.46 -4.54 -1.64
CA GLU A 103 19.02 -4.49 -1.35
C GLU A 103 18.17 -4.95 -2.55
N CYS A 104 18.54 -4.57 -3.75
CA CYS A 104 17.86 -5.03 -4.96
C CYS A 104 18.05 -6.55 -5.20
N GLN A 105 19.23 -7.09 -4.91
CA GLN A 105 19.48 -8.54 -4.98
C GLN A 105 18.68 -9.32 -3.93
N ASN A 106 18.56 -8.78 -2.71
CA ASN A 106 17.80 -9.41 -1.62
C ASN A 106 16.34 -9.66 -1.99
N VAL A 107 15.74 -8.81 -2.83
CA VAL A 107 14.37 -9.00 -3.33
C VAL A 107 14.32 -9.79 -4.65
N GLY A 108 15.44 -10.31 -5.12
CA GLY A 108 15.51 -11.15 -6.32
C GLY A 108 15.48 -10.38 -7.63
N LEU A 109 15.99 -9.15 -7.67
CA LEU A 109 16.29 -8.45 -8.90
C LEU A 109 17.62 -8.91 -9.45
N VAL A 110 17.65 -9.31 -10.72
CA VAL A 110 18.85 -9.90 -11.35
C VAL A 110 19.55 -8.97 -12.34
N LYS A 111 18.82 -8.07 -12.97
CA LYS A 111 19.39 -7.09 -13.91
C LYS A 111 19.59 -5.77 -13.18
N LEU A 112 20.79 -5.57 -12.67
CA LEU A 112 21.14 -4.37 -11.91
C LEU A 112 22.28 -3.61 -12.61
N PRO A 113 22.31 -2.27 -12.44
CA PRO A 113 23.41 -1.45 -12.91
C PRO A 113 24.70 -1.77 -12.15
N SER A 114 25.83 -1.42 -12.75
CA SER A 114 27.14 -1.64 -12.13
C SER A 114 27.40 -0.61 -11.02
N LYS A 115 28.17 -1.02 -9.99
CA LYS A 115 28.64 -0.07 -8.96
C LYS A 115 29.39 1.11 -9.62
N GLY A 116 29.06 2.32 -9.19
CA GLY A 116 29.64 3.56 -9.72
C GLY A 116 28.94 4.11 -10.97
N GLU A 117 28.01 3.37 -11.55
CA GLU A 117 27.18 3.87 -12.65
C GLU A 117 26.25 4.99 -12.15
N ASN A 118 26.03 6.00 -12.96
CA ASN A 118 25.08 7.07 -12.66
C ASN A 118 23.70 6.74 -13.23
N LEU A 119 22.70 6.67 -12.35
CA LEU A 119 21.32 6.47 -12.76
C LEU A 119 20.64 7.80 -13.05
N ASN A 120 19.70 7.78 -13.99
CA ASN A 120 18.83 8.90 -14.31
C ASN A 120 17.39 8.55 -13.97
N VAL A 121 16.57 9.59 -13.83
CA VAL A 121 15.11 9.50 -13.74
C VAL A 121 14.55 10.24 -14.94
N ASP A 122 14.07 9.49 -15.92
CA ASP A 122 13.27 10.03 -17.02
C ASP A 122 11.78 10.05 -16.65
N GLU A 123 10.97 10.61 -17.54
CA GLU A 123 9.53 10.71 -17.35
C GLU A 123 8.87 9.33 -17.21
N GLY A 124 9.28 8.38 -18.06
CA GLY A 124 8.72 7.01 -18.01
C GLY A 124 9.01 6.31 -16.69
N TYR A 125 10.24 6.43 -16.18
CA TYR A 125 10.59 5.91 -14.86
C TYR A 125 9.80 6.60 -13.74
N PHE A 126 9.64 7.92 -13.81
CA PHE A 126 8.88 8.67 -12.80
C PHE A 126 7.41 8.26 -12.77
N LEU A 127 6.77 8.14 -13.95
CA LEU A 127 5.38 7.68 -14.04
C LEU A 127 5.23 6.23 -13.54
N ARG A 128 6.19 5.37 -13.84
CA ARG A 128 6.19 4.00 -13.29
C ARG A 128 6.37 3.98 -11.78
N ALA A 129 7.26 4.81 -11.23
CA ALA A 129 7.44 4.95 -9.80
C ALA A 129 6.15 5.45 -9.11
N TYR A 130 5.50 6.46 -9.67
CA TYR A 130 4.19 6.94 -9.20
C TYR A 130 3.17 5.81 -9.15
N PHE A 131 3.04 5.05 -10.25
CA PHE A 131 2.13 3.90 -10.34
C PHE A 131 2.41 2.87 -9.23
N VAL A 132 3.67 2.48 -9.06
CA VAL A 132 4.06 1.48 -8.05
C VAL A 132 3.77 1.96 -6.63
N PHE A 133 4.08 3.23 -6.30
CA PHE A 133 3.78 3.79 -4.99
C PHE A 133 2.27 3.86 -4.73
N TYR A 134 1.49 4.25 -5.73
CA TYR A 134 0.03 4.30 -5.61
C TYR A 134 -0.54 2.91 -5.34
N MET A 135 -0.14 1.92 -6.15
CA MET A 135 -0.58 0.53 -5.98
C MET A 135 -0.17 -0.05 -4.63
N MET A 136 1.08 0.15 -4.20
CA MET A 136 1.54 -0.31 -2.88
C MET A 136 0.70 0.31 -1.75
N GLY A 137 0.44 1.62 -1.80
CA GLY A 137 -0.40 2.30 -0.82
C GLY A 137 -1.82 1.74 -0.77
N ALA A 138 -2.48 1.62 -1.92
CA ALA A 138 -3.83 1.12 -2.02
C ALA A 138 -3.94 -0.34 -1.57
N LEU A 139 -3.08 -1.23 -2.09
CA LEU A 139 -3.14 -2.66 -1.76
C LEU A 139 -2.83 -2.93 -0.29
N LEU A 140 -1.78 -2.32 0.28
CA LEU A 140 -1.46 -2.49 1.70
C LEU A 140 -2.61 -2.03 2.59
N THR A 141 -3.21 -0.87 2.27
CA THR A 141 -4.35 -0.34 3.01
C THR A 141 -5.54 -1.29 2.93
N GLN A 142 -5.92 -1.73 1.74
CA GLN A 142 -7.07 -2.64 1.55
C GLN A 142 -6.87 -3.98 2.27
N VAL A 143 -5.70 -4.59 2.13
CA VAL A 143 -5.42 -5.89 2.76
C VAL A 143 -5.45 -5.78 4.29
N ILE A 144 -4.84 -4.73 4.86
CA ILE A 144 -4.78 -4.53 6.30
C ILE A 144 -6.15 -4.19 6.87
N ILE A 145 -6.90 -3.26 6.27
CA ILE A 145 -8.22 -2.86 6.75
C ILE A 145 -9.19 -4.04 6.69
N ARG A 146 -9.21 -4.81 5.59
CA ARG A 146 -10.05 -6.01 5.46
C ARG A 146 -9.73 -7.06 6.52
N GLN A 147 -8.45 -7.25 6.86
CA GLN A 147 -8.05 -8.17 7.92
C GLN A 147 -8.52 -7.69 9.31
N LEU A 148 -8.35 -6.42 9.61
CA LEU A 148 -8.68 -5.87 10.93
C LEU A 148 -10.19 -5.74 11.16
N LEU A 149 -10.94 -5.30 10.16
CA LEU A 149 -12.37 -4.99 10.26
C LEU A 149 -13.29 -6.11 9.74
N SER A 150 -12.74 -7.24 9.32
CA SER A 150 -13.53 -8.38 8.80
C SER A 150 -14.60 -8.90 9.78
N LYS A 151 -14.43 -8.64 11.07
CA LYS A 151 -15.36 -9.09 12.14
C LYS A 151 -16.45 -8.06 12.45
N GLU A 152 -16.37 -6.85 11.94
CA GLU A 152 -17.20 -5.72 12.35
C GLU A 152 -18.33 -5.37 11.38
N ASN A 153 -18.60 -6.21 10.38
CA ASN A 153 -19.59 -5.97 9.31
C ASN A 153 -19.36 -4.68 8.50
N LEU A 154 -18.11 -4.16 8.48
CA LEU A 154 -17.73 -2.94 7.76
C LEU A 154 -17.26 -3.20 6.33
N LEU A 155 -17.44 -4.41 5.81
CA LEU A 155 -17.00 -4.75 4.44
C LEU A 155 -17.64 -3.83 3.39
N GLY A 156 -18.90 -3.43 3.58
CA GLY A 156 -19.55 -2.51 2.64
C GLY A 156 -18.89 -1.12 2.59
N GLU A 157 -18.44 -0.59 3.72
CA GLU A 157 -17.71 0.69 3.75
C GLU A 157 -16.33 0.54 3.09
N ILE A 158 -15.63 -0.58 3.33
CA ILE A 158 -14.34 -0.88 2.72
C ILE A 158 -14.47 -1.03 1.20
N ASP A 159 -15.54 -1.70 0.74
CA ASP A 159 -15.84 -1.84 -0.69
C ASP A 159 -16.20 -0.50 -1.32
N THR A 160 -16.96 0.35 -0.63
CA THR A 160 -17.25 1.71 -1.07
C THR A 160 -15.97 2.54 -1.25
N ILE A 161 -15.05 2.47 -0.29
CA ILE A 161 -13.74 3.15 -0.41
C ILE A 161 -12.98 2.65 -1.63
N LEU A 162 -12.92 1.33 -1.84
CA LEU A 162 -12.22 0.76 -3.00
C LEU A 162 -12.88 1.16 -4.32
N THR A 163 -14.23 1.13 -4.38
CA THR A 163 -15.00 1.58 -5.53
C THR A 163 -14.70 3.03 -5.88
N ASN A 164 -14.66 3.92 -4.87
CA ASN A 164 -14.37 5.33 -5.07
C ASN A 164 -12.94 5.53 -5.60
N ILE A 165 -11.94 4.86 -5.04
CA ILE A 165 -10.56 4.93 -5.53
C ILE A 165 -10.46 4.48 -6.99
N ILE A 166 -11.11 3.37 -7.35
CA ILE A 166 -11.13 2.85 -8.73
C ILE A 166 -11.83 3.84 -9.66
N TYR A 167 -12.95 4.41 -9.24
CA TYR A 167 -13.69 5.39 -10.03
C TYR A 167 -12.90 6.70 -10.22
N GLU A 168 -12.26 7.21 -9.18
CA GLU A 168 -11.40 8.39 -9.26
C GLU A 168 -10.23 8.18 -10.22
N THR A 169 -9.56 7.01 -10.17
CA THR A 169 -8.48 6.70 -11.12
C THR A 169 -8.98 6.58 -12.55
N LEU A 170 -10.21 6.12 -12.76
CA LEU A 170 -10.85 6.06 -14.08
C LEU A 170 -11.14 7.48 -14.63
N GLU A 171 -11.71 8.36 -13.79
CA GLU A 171 -12.03 9.75 -14.14
C GLU A 171 -10.77 10.59 -14.44
N GLU A 172 -9.68 10.28 -13.72
CA GLU A 172 -8.37 10.93 -13.93
C GLU A 172 -7.60 10.33 -15.12
N GLU A 173 -8.22 9.48 -15.93
CA GLU A 173 -7.63 8.80 -17.10
C GLU A 173 -6.40 7.91 -16.76
N LYS A 174 -6.26 7.52 -15.50
CA LYS A 174 -5.19 6.64 -15.00
C LYS A 174 -5.58 5.17 -15.19
N TYR A 175 -5.89 4.79 -16.42
CA TYR A 175 -6.50 3.50 -16.76
C TYR A 175 -5.70 2.29 -16.26
N ASP A 176 -4.37 2.35 -16.23
CA ASP A 176 -3.54 1.25 -15.72
C ASP A 176 -3.76 1.03 -14.21
N LEU A 177 -3.91 2.11 -13.42
CA LEU A 177 -4.26 2.00 -12.00
C LEU A 177 -5.66 1.43 -11.82
N THR A 178 -6.64 1.92 -12.59
CA THR A 178 -8.01 1.42 -12.57
C THR A 178 -8.07 -0.09 -12.87
N ILE A 179 -7.35 -0.54 -13.88
CA ILE A 179 -7.29 -1.96 -14.28
C ILE A 179 -6.71 -2.81 -13.13
N GLU A 180 -5.55 -2.48 -12.63
CA GLU A 180 -4.87 -3.26 -11.57
C GLU A 180 -5.66 -3.27 -10.24
N LEU A 181 -6.27 -2.15 -9.86
CA LEU A 181 -7.12 -2.08 -8.66
C LEU A 181 -8.41 -2.91 -8.83
N SER A 182 -9.00 -2.88 -10.02
CA SER A 182 -10.18 -3.70 -10.34
C SER A 182 -9.83 -5.19 -10.37
N GLU A 183 -8.69 -5.58 -10.93
CA GLU A 183 -8.19 -6.97 -10.88
C GLU A 183 -8.00 -7.44 -9.42
N PHE A 184 -7.43 -6.59 -8.56
CA PHE A 184 -7.34 -6.88 -7.12
C PHE A 184 -8.71 -7.08 -6.49
N ALA A 185 -9.66 -6.18 -6.77
CA ALA A 185 -11.03 -6.28 -6.26
C ALA A 185 -11.72 -7.57 -6.71
N MET A 186 -11.58 -7.95 -7.98
CA MET A 186 -12.20 -9.15 -8.56
C MET A 186 -11.44 -10.45 -8.27
N ALA A 187 -10.28 -10.39 -7.59
CA ALA A 187 -9.56 -11.60 -7.23
C ALA A 187 -10.38 -12.50 -6.31
N GLY A 188 -10.45 -13.80 -6.59
CA GLY A 188 -11.27 -14.75 -5.85
C GLY A 188 -10.96 -14.89 -4.35
N SER A 189 -9.84 -14.32 -3.89
CA SER A 189 -9.48 -14.22 -2.48
C SER A 189 -10.08 -12.99 -1.78
N THR A 190 -10.59 -12.01 -2.54
CA THR A 190 -11.18 -10.77 -2.01
C THR A 190 -12.66 -11.00 -1.75
N LYS A 191 -13.09 -10.85 -0.50
CA LYS A 191 -14.49 -10.96 -0.11
C LYS A 191 -15.14 -9.58 -0.16
N HIS A 192 -16.36 -9.52 -0.69
CA HIS A 192 -17.17 -8.32 -0.79
C HIS A 192 -18.46 -8.41 0.03
N ALA A 193 -18.99 -7.26 0.39
CA ALA A 193 -20.23 -7.16 1.17
C ALA A 193 -21.45 -7.59 0.36
N CYS A 194 -21.49 -7.23 -0.93
CA CYS A 194 -22.59 -7.58 -1.80
C CYS A 194 -22.15 -7.71 -3.27
N ARG A 195 -23.03 -8.34 -4.08
CA ARG A 195 -22.79 -8.52 -5.52
C ARG A 195 -22.78 -7.20 -6.30
N LEU A 196 -23.42 -6.16 -5.80
CA LEU A 196 -23.42 -4.85 -6.47
C LEU A 196 -22.02 -4.24 -6.52
N ASP A 197 -21.22 -4.42 -5.48
CA ASP A 197 -19.82 -3.96 -5.44
C ASP A 197 -19.02 -4.64 -6.55
N GLU A 198 -19.19 -5.95 -6.74
CA GLU A 198 -18.55 -6.71 -7.82
C GLU A 198 -18.94 -6.17 -9.21
N VAL A 199 -20.21 -5.77 -9.40
CA VAL A 199 -20.67 -5.14 -10.65
C VAL A 199 -19.91 -3.84 -10.92
N TYR A 200 -19.74 -2.98 -9.91
CA TYR A 200 -19.00 -1.72 -10.08
C TYR A 200 -17.54 -1.97 -10.44
N PHE A 201 -16.87 -2.93 -9.81
CA PHE A 201 -15.48 -3.27 -10.15
C PHE A 201 -15.35 -3.75 -11.60
N VAL A 202 -16.24 -4.64 -12.04
CA VAL A 202 -16.25 -5.14 -13.42
C VAL A 202 -16.53 -4.04 -14.43
N LEU A 203 -17.50 -3.16 -14.15
CA LEU A 203 -17.84 -2.07 -15.06
C LEU A 203 -16.68 -1.07 -15.21
N ASN A 204 -16.06 -0.65 -14.10
CA ASN A 204 -14.91 0.24 -14.15
C ASN A 204 -13.71 -0.40 -14.87
N HIS A 205 -13.46 -1.70 -14.64
CA HIS A 205 -12.42 -2.47 -15.33
C HIS A 205 -12.65 -2.48 -16.84
N ALA A 206 -13.85 -2.85 -17.27
CA ALA A 206 -14.22 -2.89 -18.68
C ALA A 206 -14.14 -1.49 -19.33
N GLN A 207 -14.58 -0.46 -18.62
CA GLN A 207 -14.54 0.93 -19.07
C GLN A 207 -13.12 1.44 -19.24
N ALA A 208 -12.21 1.11 -18.32
CA ALA A 208 -10.80 1.46 -18.43
C ALA A 208 -10.15 0.84 -19.67
N HIS A 209 -10.42 -0.45 -19.95
CA HIS A 209 -9.95 -1.09 -21.18
C HIS A 209 -10.52 -0.43 -22.42
N LYS A 210 -11.81 -0.11 -22.43
CA LYS A 210 -12.46 0.58 -23.56
C LYS A 210 -11.81 1.93 -23.84
N TRP A 211 -11.62 2.76 -22.82
CA TRP A 211 -11.05 4.10 -22.98
C TRP A 211 -9.56 4.06 -23.32
N LYS A 212 -8.87 3.02 -22.93
CA LYS A 212 -7.49 2.74 -23.37
C LYS A 212 -7.39 2.23 -24.82
N GLY A 213 -8.53 2.03 -25.50
CA GLY A 213 -8.60 1.54 -26.88
C GLY A 213 -8.62 0.02 -27.02
N ASN A 214 -8.72 -0.73 -25.92
CA ASN A 214 -8.74 -2.20 -25.94
C ASN A 214 -10.18 -2.73 -25.85
N GLN A 215 -10.92 -2.58 -26.94
CA GLN A 215 -12.34 -2.99 -27.04
C GLN A 215 -12.55 -4.51 -26.91
N GLU A 216 -11.57 -5.30 -27.35
CA GLU A 216 -11.65 -6.76 -27.29
C GLU A 216 -11.66 -7.24 -25.82
N GLU A 217 -10.73 -6.74 -25.00
CA GLU A 217 -10.67 -7.09 -23.59
C GLU A 217 -11.89 -6.58 -22.82
N CYS A 218 -12.37 -5.36 -23.13
CA CYS A 218 -13.61 -4.85 -22.57
C CYS A 218 -14.79 -5.82 -22.81
N ASN A 219 -14.99 -6.28 -24.05
CA ASN A 219 -16.07 -7.20 -24.41
C ASN A 219 -15.91 -8.57 -23.72
N LYS A 220 -14.69 -9.07 -23.60
CA LYS A 220 -14.37 -10.31 -22.91
C LYS A 220 -14.74 -10.25 -21.42
N ILE A 221 -14.33 -9.17 -20.72
CA ILE A 221 -14.64 -8.93 -19.30
C ILE A 221 -16.15 -8.95 -19.07
N LEU A 222 -16.91 -8.17 -19.85
CA LEU A 222 -18.36 -8.09 -19.72
C LEU A 222 -19.05 -9.43 -20.03
N THR A 223 -18.59 -10.15 -21.07
CA THR A 223 -19.14 -11.45 -21.43
C THR A 223 -18.89 -12.51 -20.36
N GLN A 224 -17.72 -12.51 -19.74
CA GLN A 224 -17.40 -13.43 -18.65
C GLN A 224 -18.28 -13.17 -17.43
N PHE A 225 -18.48 -11.91 -17.07
CA PHE A 225 -19.28 -11.53 -15.91
C PHE A 225 -20.76 -11.91 -16.07
N VAL A 226 -21.36 -11.73 -17.26
CA VAL A 226 -22.76 -12.10 -17.51
C VAL A 226 -22.99 -13.61 -17.41
N ARG A 227 -21.94 -14.43 -17.59
CA ARG A 227 -22.04 -15.90 -17.53
C ARG A 227 -21.84 -16.48 -16.10
N MET A 228 -21.41 -15.66 -15.14
CA MET A 228 -21.27 -16.02 -13.72
C MET A 228 -22.56 -15.73 -12.97
#